data_4b7187e3ac7b5d84dbbb536af743409c
#
_entry.id   4b7187e3ac7b5d84dbbb536af743409c
#
_cell.length_a   1.000
_cell.length_b   1.000
_cell.length_c   1.000
_cell.angle_alpha   90.00
_cell.angle_beta   90.00
_cell.angle_gamma   90.00
#
_symmetry.space_group_name_H-M   'P 1'
#
loop_
_entity.id
_entity.type
_entity.pdbx_description
1 polymer ?
#
loop_
_entity_poly.entity_id
_entity_poly.type
_entity_poly.pdbx_seq_one_letter_code
_entity_poly.pdbx_strand_id
1 'polypeptide(L)'
;MMDEEDVQRILAFPQTMIGSDGLPSDTHPHPRLWGTFPRVLGHYVREVKLFSLEEAVRKMTSLPAACFGLKERGILKPGNYADLVIFCPDTIVDSATFDDPVRPAQGIEQVMVNGRVVWKDGEHTGDRPGLALRLQDLAPFRFDAHAENVSSI
;
A
#
# COMPACT_ATOMS: atom_id res chain seq x y z
N MET A 1 20.54 -11.43 4.08
CA MET A 1 19.32 -11.37 3.24
C MET A 1 18.28 -12.17 4.00
N MET A 2 17.04 -11.69 4.11
CA MET A 2 15.98 -12.43 4.81
C MET A 2 15.56 -13.63 3.95
N ASP A 3 15.27 -14.77 4.57
CA ASP A 3 14.73 -15.93 3.86
C ASP A 3 13.30 -15.66 3.39
N GLU A 4 12.91 -16.19 2.23
CA GLU A 4 11.59 -15.95 1.65
C GLU A 4 10.47 -16.57 2.52
N GLU A 5 10.71 -17.70 3.18
CA GLU A 5 9.75 -18.30 4.11
C GLU A 5 9.48 -17.38 5.31
N ASP A 6 10.51 -16.71 5.83
CA ASP A 6 10.37 -15.74 6.91
C ASP A 6 9.62 -14.49 6.44
N VAL A 7 9.86 -14.02 5.22
CA VAL A 7 9.10 -12.91 4.63
C VAL A 7 7.62 -13.27 4.56
N GLN A 8 7.28 -14.45 4.04
CA GLN A 8 5.89 -14.91 3.93
C GLN A 8 5.23 -15.06 5.31
N ARG A 9 5.95 -15.64 6.28
CA ARG A 9 5.45 -15.78 7.66
C ARG A 9 5.13 -14.42 8.30
N ILE A 10 6.01 -13.43 8.11
CA ILE A 10 5.81 -12.07 8.62
C ILE A 10 4.64 -11.39 7.89
N LEU A 11 4.58 -11.50 6.57
CA LEU A 11 3.49 -10.91 5.78
C LEU A 11 2.13 -11.54 6.10
N ALA A 12 2.08 -12.83 6.38
CA ALA A 12 0.84 -13.54 6.75
C ALA A 12 0.31 -13.12 8.14
N PHE A 13 1.16 -12.58 9.02
CA PHE A 13 0.70 -12.18 10.35
C PHE A 13 -0.35 -11.05 10.26
N PRO A 14 -1.53 -11.20 10.90
CA PRO A 14 -2.67 -10.31 10.69
C PRO A 14 -2.41 -8.82 10.99
N GLN A 15 -1.53 -8.52 11.95
CA GLN A 15 -1.21 -7.15 12.34
C GLN A 15 -0.03 -6.54 11.57
N THR A 16 0.61 -7.28 10.66
CA THR A 16 1.69 -6.72 9.83
C THR A 16 1.12 -5.72 8.83
N MET A 17 1.61 -4.51 8.86
CA MET A 17 1.36 -3.47 7.86
C MET A 17 2.44 -3.51 6.79
N ILE A 18 2.10 -3.10 5.57
CA ILE A 18 3.06 -3.02 4.47
C ILE A 18 3.66 -1.62 4.39
N GLY A 19 4.98 -1.55 4.39
CA GLY A 19 5.75 -0.33 4.16
C GLY A 19 6.80 -0.57 3.09
N SER A 20 7.04 0.42 2.22
CA SER A 20 8.01 0.27 1.12
C SER A 20 9.46 0.41 1.58
N ASP A 21 9.72 1.19 2.63
CA ASP A 21 11.08 1.58 3.03
C ASP A 21 11.92 2.12 1.85
N GLY A 22 11.23 2.74 0.89
CA GLY A 22 11.84 3.31 -0.33
C GLY A 22 12.47 4.67 -0.04
N LEU A 23 13.69 4.88 -0.52
CA LEU A 23 14.43 6.13 -0.41
C LEU A 23 14.51 6.82 -1.79
N PRO A 24 13.72 7.89 -2.02
CA PRO A 24 13.63 8.53 -3.34
C PRO A 24 14.87 9.37 -3.70
N SER A 25 15.78 9.60 -2.76
CA SER A 25 17.01 10.38 -2.97
C SER A 25 18.17 9.58 -3.57
N ASP A 26 18.07 8.26 -3.64
CA ASP A 26 19.13 7.43 -4.19
C ASP A 26 19.17 7.54 -5.72
N THR A 27 20.37 7.63 -6.27
CA THR A 27 20.60 7.63 -7.74
C THR A 27 20.34 6.24 -8.36
N HIS A 28 20.51 5.18 -7.57
CA HIS A 28 20.20 3.81 -7.93
C HIS A 28 19.41 3.17 -6.78
N PRO A 29 18.10 3.47 -6.66
CA PRO A 29 17.30 3.06 -5.52
C PRO A 29 17.08 1.54 -5.52
N HIS A 30 16.78 1.00 -4.34
CA HIS A 30 16.31 -0.38 -4.26
C HIS A 30 14.96 -0.53 -5.02
N PRO A 31 14.73 -1.63 -5.77
CA PRO A 31 13.48 -1.86 -6.52
C PRO A 31 12.19 -1.69 -5.70
N ARG A 32 12.27 -1.87 -4.37
CA ARG A 32 11.13 -1.67 -3.46
C ARG A 32 10.53 -0.27 -3.49
N LEU A 33 11.29 0.76 -3.88
CA LEU A 33 10.78 2.11 -4.01
C LEU A 33 9.59 2.18 -4.99
N TRP A 34 9.71 1.45 -6.11
CA TRP A 34 8.71 1.42 -7.17
C TRP A 34 7.80 0.18 -7.12
N GLY A 35 8.26 -0.91 -6.53
CA GLY A 35 7.66 -2.23 -6.67
C GLY A 35 6.96 -2.80 -5.43
N THR A 36 7.15 -2.27 -4.21
CA THR A 36 6.65 -2.92 -2.99
C THR A 36 5.15 -3.24 -3.03
N PHE A 37 4.30 -2.25 -3.23
CA PHE A 37 2.84 -2.45 -3.17
C PHE A 37 2.31 -3.29 -4.35
N PRO A 38 2.73 -3.05 -5.61
CA PRO A 38 2.38 -3.92 -6.73
C PRO A 38 2.84 -5.36 -6.53
N ARG A 39 4.03 -5.60 -5.95
CA ARG A 39 4.53 -6.94 -5.65
C ARG A 39 3.64 -7.68 -4.64
N VAL A 40 3.12 -6.97 -3.63
CA VAL A 40 2.18 -7.57 -2.68
C VAL A 40 0.95 -8.10 -3.41
N LEU A 41 0.40 -7.31 -4.33
CA LEU A 41 -0.80 -7.69 -5.09
C LEU A 41 -0.51 -8.75 -6.16
N GLY A 42 0.54 -8.55 -6.95
CA GLY A 42 0.90 -9.47 -8.05
C GLY A 42 1.47 -10.78 -7.53
N HIS A 43 2.55 -10.71 -6.76
CA HIS A 43 3.27 -11.90 -6.32
C HIS A 43 2.60 -12.60 -5.14
N TYR A 44 2.43 -11.90 -3.98
CA TYR A 44 1.96 -12.58 -2.78
C TYR A 44 0.46 -12.92 -2.80
N VAL A 45 -0.37 -12.09 -3.43
CA VAL A 45 -1.81 -12.39 -3.56
C VAL A 45 -2.07 -13.33 -4.73
N ARG A 46 -1.72 -12.91 -5.96
CA ARG A 46 -2.13 -13.62 -7.18
C ARG A 46 -1.36 -14.92 -7.39
N GLU A 47 -0.01 -14.91 -7.25
CA GLU A 47 0.83 -16.07 -7.55
C GLU A 47 0.97 -17.01 -6.36
N VAL A 48 1.47 -16.51 -5.23
CA VAL A 48 1.70 -17.30 -4.00
C VAL A 48 0.41 -17.63 -3.27
N LYS A 49 -0.64 -16.79 -3.40
CA LYS A 49 -1.93 -16.94 -2.70
C LYS A 49 -1.77 -16.94 -1.17
N LEU A 50 -0.86 -16.12 -0.68
CA LEU A 50 -0.52 -16.04 0.75
C LEU A 50 -1.69 -15.53 1.59
N PHE A 51 -2.46 -14.60 1.07
CA PHE A 51 -3.68 -14.03 1.65
C PHE A 51 -4.61 -13.50 0.54
N SER A 52 -5.84 -13.14 0.90
CA SER A 52 -6.80 -12.61 -0.07
C SER A 52 -6.44 -11.19 -0.54
N LEU A 53 -7.03 -10.76 -1.64
CA LEU A 53 -6.87 -9.40 -2.16
C LEU A 53 -7.34 -8.34 -1.14
N GLU A 54 -8.48 -8.61 -0.47
CA GLU A 54 -9.04 -7.73 0.54
C GLU A 54 -8.11 -7.58 1.74
N GLU A 55 -7.47 -8.68 2.17
CA GLU A 55 -6.50 -8.65 3.26
C GLU A 55 -5.23 -7.87 2.85
N ALA A 56 -4.74 -8.04 1.63
CA ALA A 56 -3.65 -7.22 1.11
C ALA A 56 -3.99 -5.73 1.13
N VAL A 57 -5.17 -5.37 0.60
CA VAL A 57 -5.65 -3.99 0.60
C VAL A 57 -5.77 -3.46 2.03
N ARG A 58 -6.35 -4.23 2.96
CA ARG A 58 -6.43 -3.87 4.39
C ARG A 58 -5.06 -3.55 4.98
N LYS A 59 -4.06 -4.41 4.75
CA LYS A 59 -2.68 -4.26 5.25
C LYS A 59 -1.96 -3.02 4.68
N MET A 60 -2.39 -2.51 3.54
CA MET A 60 -1.81 -1.33 2.87
C MET A 60 -2.62 -0.05 3.11
N THR A 61 -3.83 -0.12 3.65
CA THR A 61 -4.75 1.02 3.75
C THR A 61 -5.36 1.18 5.13
N SER A 62 -6.45 0.47 5.44
CA SER A 62 -7.20 0.66 6.68
C SER A 62 -6.44 0.27 7.94
N LEU A 63 -5.63 -0.77 7.89
CA LEU A 63 -4.81 -1.18 9.03
C LEU A 63 -3.78 -0.10 9.42
N PRO A 64 -2.90 0.38 8.53
CA PRO A 64 -1.98 1.49 8.87
C PRO A 64 -2.74 2.78 9.21
N ALA A 65 -3.84 3.10 8.53
CA ALA A 65 -4.63 4.28 8.86
C ALA A 65 -5.18 4.24 10.29
N ALA A 66 -5.71 3.10 10.70
CA ALA A 66 -6.18 2.89 12.07
C ALA A 66 -5.03 2.93 13.09
N CYS A 67 -3.91 2.26 12.76
CA CYS A 67 -2.73 2.20 13.64
C CYS A 67 -2.13 3.59 13.90
N PHE A 68 -2.00 4.41 12.86
CA PHE A 68 -1.44 5.77 12.97
C PHE A 68 -2.47 6.85 13.25
N GLY A 69 -3.75 6.50 13.42
CA GLY A 69 -4.81 7.45 13.73
C GLY A 69 -5.15 8.41 12.59
N LEU A 70 -4.95 8.01 11.33
CA LEU A 70 -5.30 8.81 10.16
C LEU A 70 -6.82 8.95 10.06
N LYS A 71 -7.32 10.18 10.20
CA LYS A 71 -8.75 10.46 10.10
C LYS A 71 -9.19 10.54 8.64
N GLU A 72 -10.36 10.00 8.34
CA GLU A 72 -11.02 10.13 7.03
C GLU A 72 -10.19 9.59 5.85
N ARG A 73 -9.26 8.65 6.11
CA ARG A 73 -8.38 8.00 5.12
C ARG A 73 -8.34 6.48 5.32
N GLY A 74 -7.87 5.77 4.30
CA GLY A 74 -7.65 4.31 4.34
C GLY A 74 -8.92 3.46 4.19
N ILE A 75 -10.09 4.06 4.05
CA ILE A 75 -11.38 3.37 3.86
C ILE A 75 -12.21 4.15 2.83
N LEU A 76 -12.83 3.44 1.88
CA LEU A 76 -13.80 4.01 0.96
C LEU A 76 -15.13 4.25 1.69
N LYS A 77 -15.38 5.52 2.03
CA LYS A 77 -16.59 5.94 2.74
C LYS A 77 -16.95 7.36 2.30
N PRO A 78 -18.24 7.69 2.10
CA PRO A 78 -18.67 9.06 1.86
C PRO A 78 -18.18 10.00 2.97
N GLY A 79 -17.60 11.13 2.57
CA GLY A 79 -17.01 12.11 3.50
C GLY A 79 -15.51 11.93 3.74
N ASN A 80 -14.92 10.79 3.36
CA ASN A 80 -13.48 10.59 3.45
C ASN A 80 -12.74 11.25 2.27
N TYR A 81 -11.46 11.51 2.47
CA TYR A 81 -10.56 11.95 1.39
C TYR A 81 -10.47 10.88 0.31
N ALA A 82 -10.56 11.33 -0.95
CA ALA A 82 -10.44 10.44 -2.10
C ALA A 82 -8.96 10.20 -2.43
N ASP A 83 -8.31 9.39 -1.60
CA ASP A 83 -6.99 8.79 -1.88
C ASP A 83 -7.23 7.40 -2.42
N LEU A 84 -7.18 7.23 -3.74
CA LEU A 84 -7.66 6.05 -4.45
C LEU A 84 -6.61 5.54 -5.42
N VAL A 85 -6.56 4.22 -5.57
CA VAL A 85 -5.83 3.56 -6.66
C VAL A 85 -6.81 2.67 -7.42
N ILE A 86 -6.88 2.86 -8.74
CA ILE A 86 -7.60 1.96 -9.65
C ILE A 86 -6.57 1.08 -10.32
N PHE A 87 -6.70 -0.22 -10.19
CA PHE A 87 -5.78 -1.19 -10.77
C PHE A 87 -6.52 -2.45 -11.26
N CYS A 88 -5.90 -3.15 -12.19
CA CYS A 88 -6.39 -4.44 -12.65
C CYS A 88 -5.74 -5.56 -11.82
N PRO A 89 -6.49 -6.36 -11.05
CA PRO A 89 -5.94 -7.42 -10.20
C PRO A 89 -5.26 -8.54 -11.00
N ASP A 90 -5.66 -8.75 -12.24
CA ASP A 90 -5.10 -9.79 -13.10
C ASP A 90 -3.75 -9.41 -13.71
N THR A 91 -3.47 -8.10 -13.82
CA THR A 91 -2.26 -7.60 -14.50
C THR A 91 -1.32 -6.82 -13.61
N ILE A 92 -1.73 -6.46 -12.38
CA ILE A 92 -0.87 -5.72 -11.45
C ILE A 92 0.41 -6.49 -11.17
N VAL A 93 1.57 -5.86 -11.40
CA VAL A 93 2.89 -6.44 -11.15
C VAL A 93 3.95 -5.37 -10.96
N ASP A 94 4.93 -5.65 -10.12
CA ASP A 94 6.15 -4.86 -10.02
C ASP A 94 7.06 -5.09 -11.26
N SER A 95 7.61 -4.02 -11.80
CA SER A 95 8.50 -4.06 -12.96
C SER A 95 9.95 -3.69 -12.63
N ALA A 96 10.17 -3.08 -11.47
CA ALA A 96 11.48 -2.66 -11.02
C ALA A 96 12.36 -3.86 -10.64
N THR A 97 13.62 -3.86 -11.08
CA THR A 97 14.64 -4.86 -10.79
C THR A 97 15.89 -4.22 -10.18
N PHE A 98 16.83 -5.01 -9.69
CA PHE A 98 18.09 -4.47 -9.20
C PHE A 98 18.95 -3.83 -10.31
N ASP A 99 18.82 -4.30 -11.55
CA ASP A 99 19.54 -3.74 -12.70
C ASP A 99 18.82 -2.50 -13.27
N ASP A 100 17.49 -2.45 -13.17
CA ASP A 100 16.65 -1.35 -13.64
C ASP A 100 15.61 -1.01 -12.57
N PRO A 101 16.02 -0.27 -11.51
CA PRO A 101 15.19 -0.06 -10.33
C PRO A 101 14.13 1.04 -10.48
N VAL A 102 14.23 1.88 -11.53
CA VAL A 102 13.33 3.03 -11.75
C VAL A 102 12.33 2.70 -12.84
N ARG A 103 11.43 1.74 -12.55
CA ARG A 103 10.39 1.31 -13.49
C ARG A 103 9.02 1.35 -12.82
N PRO A 104 8.05 2.06 -13.44
CA PRO A 104 6.66 2.03 -12.99
C PRO A 104 6.09 0.62 -13.02
N ALA A 105 5.22 0.33 -12.05
CA ALA A 105 4.45 -0.90 -12.01
C ALA A 105 3.48 -0.97 -13.20
N GLN A 106 3.11 -2.19 -13.61
CA GLN A 106 2.06 -2.42 -14.60
C GLN A 106 0.73 -2.68 -13.88
N GLY A 107 -0.38 -2.49 -14.61
CA GLY A 107 -1.72 -2.78 -14.10
C GLY A 107 -2.31 -1.69 -13.21
N ILE A 108 -1.63 -0.56 -12.99
CA ILE A 108 -2.20 0.63 -12.34
C ILE A 108 -2.80 1.53 -13.43
N GLU A 109 -4.11 1.74 -13.37
CA GLU A 109 -4.82 2.58 -14.32
C GLU A 109 -4.82 4.05 -13.89
N GLN A 110 -5.08 4.30 -12.59
CA GLN A 110 -5.20 5.65 -12.08
C GLN A 110 -4.86 5.74 -10.60
N VAL A 111 -4.23 6.83 -10.20
CA VAL A 111 -4.01 7.19 -8.79
C VAL A 111 -4.59 8.58 -8.53
N MET A 112 -5.35 8.70 -7.45
CA MET A 112 -5.90 9.96 -6.97
C MET A 112 -5.40 10.25 -5.55
N VAL A 113 -5.10 11.52 -5.29
CA VAL A 113 -4.75 12.03 -3.96
C VAL A 113 -5.61 13.25 -3.67
N ASN A 114 -6.28 13.24 -2.53
CA ASN A 114 -7.22 14.31 -2.13
C ASN A 114 -8.23 14.66 -3.26
N GLY A 115 -8.74 13.64 -3.98
CA GLY A 115 -9.72 13.82 -5.06
C GLY A 115 -9.17 14.31 -6.40
N ARG A 116 -7.85 14.48 -6.55
CA ARG A 116 -7.22 14.87 -7.81
C ARG A 116 -6.39 13.73 -8.38
N VAL A 117 -6.50 13.52 -9.68
CA VAL A 117 -5.74 12.51 -10.41
C VAL A 117 -4.29 12.95 -10.50
N VAL A 118 -3.36 12.15 -9.94
CA VAL A 118 -1.92 12.42 -9.97
C VAL A 118 -1.16 11.50 -10.91
N TRP A 119 -1.76 10.36 -11.26
CA TRP A 119 -1.21 9.38 -12.20
C TRP A 119 -2.33 8.80 -13.05
N LYS A 120 -2.15 8.74 -14.35
CA LYS A 120 -3.09 8.16 -15.29
C LYS A 120 -2.39 7.78 -16.60
N ASP A 121 -2.82 6.69 -17.24
CA ASP A 121 -2.31 6.23 -18.54
C ASP A 121 -0.78 6.06 -18.58
N GLY A 122 -0.18 5.67 -17.45
CA GLY A 122 1.26 5.43 -17.33
C GLY A 122 2.10 6.68 -17.05
N GLU A 123 1.47 7.85 -16.82
CA GLU A 123 2.17 9.13 -16.66
C GLU A 123 1.68 9.93 -15.45
N HIS A 124 2.56 10.76 -14.91
CA HIS A 124 2.22 11.70 -13.85
C HIS A 124 1.54 12.95 -14.47
N THR A 125 0.40 13.37 -13.89
CA THR A 125 -0.39 14.51 -14.42
C THR A 125 0.23 15.88 -14.17
N GLY A 126 1.23 15.97 -13.30
CA GLY A 126 1.80 17.23 -12.84
C GLY A 126 1.15 17.79 -11.57
N ASP A 127 -0.03 17.31 -11.20
CA ASP A 127 -0.73 17.73 -9.98
C ASP A 127 -0.03 17.24 -8.72
N ARG A 128 0.01 18.09 -7.68
CA ARG A 128 0.61 17.80 -6.37
C ARG A 128 -0.34 18.17 -5.23
N PRO A 129 -1.49 17.52 -5.10
CA PRO A 129 -2.52 17.83 -4.10
C PRO A 129 -2.23 17.27 -2.70
N GLY A 130 -1.11 16.56 -2.53
CA GLY A 130 -0.71 15.96 -1.26
C GLY A 130 -0.52 17.01 -0.16
N LEU A 131 -0.89 16.64 1.07
CA LEU A 131 -0.74 17.46 2.27
C LEU A 131 0.17 16.74 3.26
N ALA A 132 1.00 17.49 3.99
CA ALA A 132 1.72 16.95 5.12
C ALA A 132 0.77 16.72 6.28
N LEU A 133 0.63 15.47 6.71
CA LEU A 133 -0.16 15.11 7.90
C LEU A 133 0.73 15.25 9.14
N ARG A 134 0.23 15.93 10.18
CA ARG A 134 0.93 16.14 11.44
C ARG A 134 0.27 15.34 12.54
N LEU A 135 1.04 14.95 13.56
CA LEU A 135 0.55 14.17 14.70
C LEU A 135 -0.67 14.80 15.39
N GLN A 136 -0.72 16.14 15.48
CA GLN A 136 -1.85 16.88 16.05
C GLN A 136 -3.15 16.77 15.24
N ASP A 137 -3.03 16.39 13.94
CA ASP A 137 -4.18 16.18 13.05
C ASP A 137 -4.70 14.74 13.13
N LEU A 138 -3.98 13.86 13.85
CA LEU A 138 -4.29 12.45 14.01
C LEU A 138 -5.17 12.22 15.24
N ALA A 139 -5.93 11.13 15.24
CA ALA A 139 -6.60 10.65 16.44
C ALA A 139 -5.56 10.14 17.45
N PRO A 140 -5.82 10.18 18.77
CA PRO A 140 -4.92 9.58 19.74
C PRO A 140 -4.73 8.10 19.41
N PHE A 141 -3.46 7.68 19.37
CA PHE A 141 -3.06 6.31 19.11
C PHE A 141 -3.65 5.38 20.20
N ARG A 142 -4.46 4.42 19.80
CA ARG A 142 -4.96 3.35 20.68
C ARG A 142 -4.47 2.02 20.14
N PHE A 143 -3.61 1.38 20.90
CA PHE A 143 -3.31 -0.04 20.74
C PHE A 143 -4.44 -0.81 21.43
N ASP A 144 -5.44 -1.29 20.69
CA ASP A 144 -6.36 -2.28 21.23
C ASP A 144 -5.66 -3.65 21.21
N ALA A 145 -5.05 -3.99 22.36
CA ALA A 145 -4.42 -5.29 22.58
C ALA A 145 -5.43 -6.46 22.62
N HIS A 146 -6.72 -6.21 22.39
CA HIS A 146 -7.82 -7.17 22.51
C HIS A 146 -8.66 -7.31 21.23
N ALA A 147 -8.03 -7.40 20.07
CA ALA A 147 -8.72 -7.90 18.87
C ALA A 147 -8.66 -9.44 18.81
N GLU A 148 -8.91 -10.11 19.94
CA GLU A 148 -9.34 -11.50 19.94
C GLU A 148 -10.88 -11.51 19.92
N ASN A 149 -11.42 -12.13 18.90
CA ASN A 149 -12.82 -12.47 18.60
C ASN A 149 -13.47 -11.62 17.49
N VAL A 150 -13.18 -12.00 16.27
CA VAL A 150 -14.21 -12.02 15.22
C VAL A 150 -14.30 -13.46 14.72
N SER A 151 -14.85 -14.32 15.57
CA SER A 151 -15.57 -15.51 15.15
C SER A 151 -17.03 -15.10 15.01
N SER A 152 -17.65 -15.50 13.93
CA SER A 152 -19.08 -15.43 13.62
C SER A 152 -19.53 -14.11 12.95
N ILE A 153 -19.49 -14.06 11.63
CA ILE A 153 -20.72 -14.07 10.77
C ILE A 153 -20.27 -14.50 9.38
#